data_53c0011476401db749d01e6515de2e87
#
_entry.id   53c0011476401db749d01e6515de2e87
#
_cell.length_a   1.000
_cell.length_b   1.000
_cell.length_c   1.000
_cell.angle_alpha   90.00
_cell.angle_beta   90.00
_cell.angle_gamma   90.00
#
_symmetry.space_group_name_H-M   'P 1'
#
loop_
_entity.id
_entity.type
_entity.pdbx_description
1 polymer ?
#
loop_
_entity_poly.entity_id
_entity_poly.type
_entity_poly.pdbx_seq_one_letter_code
_entity_poly.pdbx_strand_id
1 'polypeptide(L)'
;FSQIRFPDNNQPWALNMARTIRRYREDYSWNPINVKYNDFSLQAGLLNGIKNVNPPIRLSFMPYASIYAESYDKQTTFPYNYGIDLKYGINESFTLDMTLIPDFGQVASDAMVLNLSPFEVKYEEKRQFFNEGTELFNKGRDMFYSRRLQDDLLNGSKITGRTKNGLGIAILNAITNETEENPLANYNIMILDQSLDNGSFISLMNTNKMQNGDSKNANVTGIFSRINNKENSHAYVAELKMSQEFDKDNYIKGYAGKLAVGKTSGNYQYDLYSIIEDDKYNSNDVGFLYSNNEITNGLVVRYQQFNENKRFINFSSSVAVVHQSLFTEQKFVDLEIEFENRATLKNYTTISLKADFNPYEKYDYYEAR
;
A
#
# COMPACT_ATOMS: atom_id res chain seq x y z
N PHE A 1 13.30 4.73 -21.78
CA PHE A 1 12.29 5.58 -22.46
C PHE A 1 10.99 4.83 -22.79
N SER A 2 11.02 3.55 -23.15
CA SER A 2 9.81 2.78 -23.51
C SER A 2 8.78 2.64 -22.39
N GLN A 3 9.16 2.84 -21.14
CA GLN A 3 8.26 2.78 -19.98
C GLN A 3 7.84 4.16 -19.44
N ILE A 4 8.40 5.22 -19.98
CA ILE A 4 8.06 6.58 -19.57
C ILE A 4 6.85 7.04 -20.38
N ARG A 5 5.88 7.68 -19.72
CA ARG A 5 4.71 8.25 -20.36
C ARG A 5 5.06 9.63 -20.91
N PHE A 6 4.77 9.86 -22.17
CA PHE A 6 4.97 11.14 -22.83
C PHE A 6 3.61 11.80 -23.06
N PRO A 7 3.26 12.88 -22.39
CA PRO A 7 2.03 13.59 -22.66
C PRO A 7 2.13 14.33 -24.00
N ASP A 8 1.05 14.34 -24.79
CA ASP A 8 0.97 15.00 -26.12
C ASP A 8 1.28 16.50 -26.10
N ASN A 9 1.30 17.14 -24.95
CA ASN A 9 1.60 18.54 -24.79
C ASN A 9 3.02 18.71 -24.26
N ASN A 10 3.68 19.79 -24.67
CA ASN A 10 4.99 20.24 -24.18
C ASN A 10 5.00 20.54 -22.67
N GLN A 11 4.54 19.61 -21.84
CA GLN A 11 4.59 19.76 -20.38
C GLN A 11 6.00 19.53 -19.89
N PRO A 12 6.51 20.35 -18.99
CA PRO A 12 7.81 20.12 -18.39
C PRO A 12 7.78 18.86 -17.53
N TRP A 13 8.86 18.11 -17.56
CA TRP A 13 9.03 16.98 -16.67
C TRP A 13 9.62 17.43 -15.34
N ALA A 14 9.23 16.77 -14.27
CA ALA A 14 9.90 16.91 -13.00
C ALA A 14 11.17 16.06 -13.02
N LEU A 15 12.34 16.68 -12.79
CA LEU A 15 13.63 16.01 -12.74
C LEU A 15 14.37 16.39 -11.46
N ASN A 16 14.92 15.40 -10.80
CA ASN A 16 15.94 15.62 -9.78
C ASN A 16 17.07 14.62 -9.96
N MET A 17 18.28 15.06 -9.71
CA MET A 17 19.47 14.22 -9.70
C MET A 17 20.11 14.35 -8.33
N ALA A 18 20.38 13.24 -7.67
CA ALA A 18 21.04 13.21 -6.39
C ALA A 18 22.31 12.37 -6.44
N ARG A 19 23.30 12.76 -5.66
CA ARG A 19 24.55 12.04 -5.49
C ARG A 19 24.90 11.95 -4.01
N THR A 20 25.08 10.72 -3.51
CA THR A 20 25.59 10.45 -2.17
C THR A 20 27.09 10.27 -2.21
N ILE A 21 27.83 11.06 -1.44
CA ILE A 21 29.27 10.90 -1.23
C ILE A 21 29.47 10.19 0.11
N ARG A 22 29.57 8.88 0.08
CA ARG A 22 29.70 8.05 1.29
C ARG A 22 30.84 8.43 2.20
N ARG A 23 31.99 8.84 1.63
CA ARG A 23 33.19 9.25 2.38
C ARG A 23 32.92 10.42 3.32
N TYR A 24 32.07 11.36 2.88
CA TYR A 24 31.74 12.57 3.65
C TYR A 24 30.36 12.48 4.30
N ARG A 25 29.57 11.41 3.99
CA ARG A 25 28.15 11.26 4.40
C ARG A 25 27.30 12.46 3.99
N GLU A 26 27.52 12.93 2.79
CA GLU A 26 26.88 14.10 2.22
C GLU A 26 26.04 13.68 1.00
N ASP A 27 24.85 14.27 0.90
CA ASP A 27 23.97 14.15 -0.24
C ASP A 27 23.91 15.49 -0.96
N TYR A 28 24.14 15.44 -2.26
CA TYR A 28 24.04 16.58 -3.14
C TYR A 28 22.88 16.37 -4.10
N SER A 29 22.08 17.41 -4.32
CA SER A 29 21.03 17.41 -5.32
C SER A 29 21.25 18.52 -6.34
N TRP A 30 20.92 18.20 -7.61
CA TRP A 30 21.01 19.19 -8.69
C TRP A 30 20.05 20.37 -8.45
N ASN A 31 18.80 20.07 -8.04
CA ASN A 31 17.88 21.11 -7.61
C ASN A 31 17.95 21.23 -6.08
N PRO A 32 18.05 22.45 -5.53
CA PRO A 32 18.11 22.65 -4.08
C PRO A 32 16.90 22.03 -3.38
N ILE A 33 17.17 21.18 -2.37
CA ILE A 33 16.14 20.53 -1.60
C ILE A 33 16.14 21.11 -0.19
N ASN A 34 14.97 21.55 0.25
CA ASN A 34 14.77 21.95 1.63
C ASN A 34 14.39 20.71 2.44
N VAL A 35 15.34 20.17 3.19
CA VAL A 35 15.18 18.95 4.01
C VAL A 35 14.15 19.09 5.14
N LYS A 36 13.68 20.32 5.42
CA LYS A 36 12.63 20.57 6.41
C LYS A 36 11.23 20.24 5.91
N TYR A 37 11.06 20.02 4.59
CA TYR A 37 9.79 19.58 3.98
C TYR A 37 9.87 18.10 3.66
N ASN A 38 8.84 17.36 4.03
CA ASN A 38 8.83 15.91 3.91
C ASN A 38 8.60 15.37 2.49
N ASP A 39 8.27 16.22 1.53
CA ASP A 39 8.00 15.81 0.16
C ASP A 39 9.14 16.20 -0.79
N PHE A 40 9.98 15.22 -1.10
CA PHE A 40 11.09 15.35 -2.02
C PHE A 40 10.61 15.55 -3.47
N SER A 41 9.50 14.92 -3.86
CA SER A 41 9.01 14.92 -5.24
C SER A 41 8.49 16.30 -5.66
N LEU A 42 7.87 17.04 -4.75
CA LEU A 42 7.37 18.39 -5.00
C LEU A 42 8.47 19.44 -5.17
N GLN A 43 9.72 19.09 -4.82
CA GLN A 43 10.87 19.97 -4.90
C GLN A 43 11.75 19.70 -6.14
N ALA A 44 11.27 18.89 -7.08
CA ALA A 44 12.02 18.59 -8.30
C ALA A 44 12.09 19.81 -9.23
N GLY A 45 13.22 19.94 -9.94
CA GLY A 45 13.37 20.95 -10.99
C GLY A 45 12.55 20.61 -12.23
N LEU A 46 12.24 21.61 -13.03
CA LEU A 46 11.49 21.43 -14.28
C LEU A 46 12.43 21.24 -15.47
N LEU A 47 12.29 20.15 -16.17
CA LEU A 47 12.98 19.85 -17.42
C LEU A 47 12.09 20.28 -18.60
N ASN A 48 12.46 21.36 -19.25
CA ASN A 48 11.76 21.90 -20.41
C ASN A 48 12.42 21.48 -21.72
N GLY A 49 11.71 21.55 -22.82
CA GLY A 49 12.26 21.40 -24.16
C GLY A 49 12.22 19.97 -24.74
N ILE A 50 11.65 19.02 -24.05
CA ILE A 50 11.36 17.69 -24.61
C ILE A 50 10.14 17.85 -25.52
N LYS A 51 10.34 17.72 -26.84
CA LYS A 51 9.32 17.93 -27.86
C LYS A 51 9.38 16.83 -28.90
N ASN A 52 8.23 16.54 -29.52
CA ASN A 52 8.13 15.62 -30.66
C ASN A 52 8.67 14.21 -30.37
N VAL A 53 8.48 13.72 -29.17
CA VAL A 53 8.78 12.33 -28.83
C VAL A 53 7.56 11.48 -29.21
N ASN A 54 7.72 10.66 -30.23
CA ASN A 54 6.72 9.66 -30.60
C ASN A 54 7.02 8.39 -29.79
N PRO A 55 6.22 8.05 -28.80
CA PRO A 55 6.45 6.81 -28.05
C PRO A 55 6.23 5.62 -28.97
N PRO A 56 7.04 4.55 -28.85
CA PRO A 56 6.80 3.32 -29.59
C PRO A 56 5.47 2.69 -29.16
N ILE A 57 4.88 1.88 -30.03
CA ILE A 57 3.72 1.05 -29.66
C ILE A 57 4.14 0.18 -28.49
N ARG A 58 3.45 0.32 -27.37
CA ARG A 58 3.70 -0.44 -26.15
C ARG A 58 2.83 -1.69 -26.15
N LEU A 59 3.22 -2.68 -26.94
CA LEU A 59 2.55 -3.98 -27.02
C LEU A 59 3.57 -5.07 -26.70
N SER A 60 3.29 -5.82 -25.67
CA SER A 60 4.02 -7.05 -25.31
C SER A 60 3.02 -8.20 -25.28
N PHE A 61 3.37 -9.29 -25.94
CA PHE A 61 2.57 -10.48 -26.04
C PHE A 61 3.48 -11.68 -25.75
N MET A 62 3.25 -12.35 -24.63
CA MET A 62 4.13 -13.38 -24.09
C MET A 62 3.35 -14.67 -23.87
N PRO A 63 3.18 -15.52 -24.92
CA PRO A 63 2.65 -16.86 -24.73
C PRO A 63 3.71 -17.73 -24.02
N TYR A 64 3.27 -18.63 -23.17
CA TYR A 64 4.13 -19.60 -22.50
C TYR A 64 3.46 -20.97 -22.42
N ALA A 65 4.30 -21.99 -22.30
CA ALA A 65 3.88 -23.34 -21.94
C ALA A 65 4.94 -23.94 -21.01
N SER A 66 4.50 -24.66 -20.00
CA SER A 66 5.36 -25.34 -19.04
C SER A 66 4.91 -26.79 -18.86
N ILE A 67 5.87 -27.65 -18.55
CA ILE A 67 5.63 -29.03 -18.14
C ILE A 67 6.50 -29.31 -16.92
N TYR A 68 5.91 -29.95 -15.92
CA TYR A 68 6.58 -30.32 -14.68
C TYR A 68 6.67 -31.83 -14.57
N ALA A 69 7.66 -32.31 -13.88
CA ALA A 69 7.73 -33.71 -13.45
C ALA A 69 7.67 -33.70 -11.91
N GLU A 70 6.58 -34.18 -11.37
CA GLU A 70 6.34 -34.24 -9.95
C GLU A 70 6.39 -35.71 -9.49
N SER A 71 7.22 -35.98 -8.48
CA SER A 71 7.34 -37.32 -7.92
C SER A 71 7.03 -37.26 -6.42
N TYR A 72 5.93 -37.88 -6.02
CA TYR A 72 5.49 -37.98 -4.64
C TYR A 72 4.98 -39.39 -4.35
N ASP A 73 5.37 -39.98 -3.23
CA ASP A 73 4.97 -41.31 -2.77
C ASP A 73 5.03 -42.42 -3.87
N LYS A 74 6.16 -42.44 -4.63
CA LYS A 74 6.43 -43.38 -5.74
C LYS A 74 5.51 -43.21 -6.98
N GLN A 75 4.70 -42.18 -6.99
CA GLN A 75 3.94 -41.80 -8.18
C GLN A 75 4.62 -40.61 -8.86
N THR A 76 4.73 -40.67 -10.19
CA THR A 76 5.26 -39.57 -10.99
C THR A 76 4.16 -39.07 -11.90
N THR A 77 3.87 -37.79 -11.82
CA THR A 77 2.91 -37.09 -12.68
C THR A 77 3.63 -36.05 -13.52
N PHE A 78 3.02 -35.66 -14.63
CA PHE A 78 3.55 -34.66 -15.55
C PHE A 78 2.51 -33.57 -15.80
N PRO A 79 2.22 -32.71 -14.79
CA PRO A 79 1.33 -31.60 -15.01
C PRO A 79 1.92 -30.64 -16.04
N TYR A 80 1.06 -30.10 -16.88
CA TYR A 80 1.41 -29.09 -17.86
C TYR A 80 0.52 -27.87 -17.72
N ASN A 81 1.06 -26.72 -18.06
CA ASN A 81 0.33 -25.46 -18.05
C ASN A 81 0.66 -24.68 -19.32
N TYR A 82 -0.26 -23.87 -19.78
CA TYR A 82 -0.06 -22.95 -20.89
C TYR A 82 -0.91 -21.71 -20.67
N GLY A 83 -0.40 -20.58 -21.09
CA GLY A 83 -1.09 -19.32 -20.89
C GLY A 83 -0.50 -18.21 -21.72
N ILE A 84 -0.96 -17.01 -21.45
CA ILE A 84 -0.55 -15.85 -22.19
C ILE A 84 -0.64 -14.58 -21.35
N ASP A 85 0.41 -13.78 -21.43
CA ASP A 85 0.41 -12.43 -20.89
C ASP A 85 0.37 -11.39 -22.01
N LEU A 86 -0.50 -10.41 -21.85
CA LEU A 86 -0.64 -9.28 -22.74
C LEU A 86 -0.43 -7.99 -21.97
N LYS A 87 0.47 -7.15 -22.46
CA LYS A 87 0.61 -5.79 -21.97
C LYS A 87 0.43 -4.82 -23.13
N TYR A 88 -0.55 -3.95 -23.04
CA TYR A 88 -0.90 -3.00 -24.08
C TYR A 88 -1.06 -1.58 -23.54
N GLY A 89 -0.29 -0.65 -24.07
CA GLY A 89 -0.50 0.77 -23.86
C GLY A 89 -1.69 1.25 -24.68
N ILE A 90 -2.87 1.38 -24.08
CA ILE A 90 -4.09 1.85 -24.73
C ILE A 90 -3.85 3.23 -25.33
N ASN A 91 -3.19 4.08 -24.58
CA ASN A 91 -2.69 5.38 -24.96
C ASN A 91 -1.51 5.77 -24.07
N GLU A 92 -1.02 6.99 -24.15
CA GLU A 92 0.13 7.45 -23.36
C GLU A 92 -0.12 7.43 -21.84
N SER A 93 -1.37 7.50 -21.42
CA SER A 93 -1.79 7.61 -20.02
C SER A 93 -2.26 6.29 -19.42
N PHE A 94 -2.78 5.36 -20.23
CA PHE A 94 -3.41 4.13 -19.76
C PHE A 94 -2.74 2.88 -20.33
N THR A 95 -2.61 1.89 -19.48
CA THR A 95 -2.07 0.57 -19.80
C THR A 95 -3.08 -0.51 -19.42
N LEU A 96 -3.27 -1.47 -20.32
CA LEU A 96 -3.97 -2.72 -20.08
C LEU A 96 -2.91 -3.82 -19.85
N ASP A 97 -3.00 -4.51 -18.74
CA ASP A 97 -2.26 -5.73 -18.44
C ASP A 97 -3.27 -6.88 -18.30
N MET A 98 -3.05 -7.98 -19.01
CA MET A 98 -3.90 -9.17 -18.95
C MET A 98 -3.03 -10.41 -18.79
N THR A 99 -3.55 -11.38 -18.04
CA THR A 99 -2.99 -12.71 -17.94
C THR A 99 -4.12 -13.74 -18.05
N LEU A 100 -3.90 -14.77 -18.86
CA LEU A 100 -4.83 -15.89 -19.00
C LEU A 100 -4.11 -17.17 -18.59
N ILE A 101 -4.68 -17.90 -17.65
CA ILE A 101 -4.15 -19.16 -17.09
C ILE A 101 -2.68 -18.96 -16.67
N PRO A 102 -2.39 -18.02 -15.75
CA PRO A 102 -1.01 -17.73 -15.36
C PRO A 102 -0.34 -18.93 -14.72
N ASP A 103 0.91 -19.19 -15.07
CA ASP A 103 1.75 -20.15 -14.40
C ASP A 103 2.61 -19.45 -13.32
N PHE A 104 2.29 -19.67 -12.07
CA PHE A 104 3.03 -19.15 -10.94
C PHE A 104 4.08 -20.13 -10.38
N GLY A 105 4.28 -21.29 -11.03
CA GLY A 105 5.23 -22.30 -10.59
C GLY A 105 6.70 -21.83 -10.55
N GLN A 106 7.04 -20.77 -11.27
CA GLN A 106 8.37 -20.16 -11.22
C GLN A 106 8.53 -19.10 -10.10
N VAL A 107 7.44 -18.75 -9.42
CA VAL A 107 7.49 -17.79 -8.32
C VAL A 107 8.12 -18.45 -7.10
N ALA A 108 9.10 -17.77 -6.49
CA ALA A 108 9.73 -18.28 -5.28
C ALA A 108 8.69 -18.53 -4.18
N SER A 109 8.68 -19.72 -3.61
CA SER A 109 7.78 -20.07 -2.50
C SER A 109 7.98 -19.14 -1.31
N ASP A 110 6.94 -19.01 -0.50
CA ASP A 110 7.01 -18.22 0.71
C ASP A 110 7.86 -18.94 1.77
N ALA A 111 8.53 -18.17 2.61
CA ALA A 111 9.24 -18.73 3.74
C ALA A 111 8.24 -19.36 4.72
N MET A 112 8.54 -20.56 5.17
CA MET A 112 7.74 -21.23 6.20
C MET A 112 7.93 -20.50 7.53
N VAL A 113 6.84 -19.96 8.07
CA VAL A 113 6.82 -19.25 9.35
C VAL A 113 6.06 -20.08 10.37
N LEU A 114 6.70 -20.38 11.50
CA LEU A 114 6.00 -20.94 12.67
C LEU A 114 5.18 -19.82 13.31
N ASN A 115 3.91 -19.75 12.96
CA ASN A 115 2.99 -18.74 13.52
C ASN A 115 2.35 -19.29 14.80
N LEU A 116 2.71 -18.71 15.95
CA LEU A 116 2.13 -19.01 17.26
C LEU A 116 1.14 -17.93 17.72
N SER A 117 0.87 -16.95 16.87
CA SER A 117 -0.11 -15.88 17.16
C SER A 117 -1.49 -16.22 16.58
N PRO A 118 -2.59 -15.64 17.09
CA PRO A 118 -3.93 -15.82 16.53
C PRO A 118 -4.10 -15.10 15.18
N PHE A 119 -3.11 -14.29 14.76
CA PHE A 119 -3.20 -13.47 13.56
C PHE A 119 -2.64 -14.20 12.34
N GLU A 120 -3.25 -13.97 11.19
CA GLU A 120 -2.76 -14.47 9.90
C GLU A 120 -1.41 -13.86 9.53
N VAL A 121 -0.51 -14.67 8.96
CA VAL A 121 0.76 -14.17 8.42
C VAL A 121 0.54 -13.48 7.09
N LYS A 122 0.97 -12.23 6.98
CA LYS A 122 0.93 -11.48 5.74
C LYS A 122 2.19 -11.71 4.93
N TYR A 123 2.05 -12.31 3.74
CA TYR A 123 3.14 -12.55 2.81
C TYR A 123 3.23 -11.44 1.76
N GLU A 124 4.45 -11.14 1.32
CA GLU A 124 4.67 -10.23 0.21
C GLU A 124 4.21 -10.82 -1.11
N GLU A 125 3.68 -10.00 -2.01
CA GLU A 125 3.34 -10.43 -3.36
C GLU A 125 4.60 -10.63 -4.19
N LYS A 126 4.70 -11.74 -4.89
CA LYS A 126 5.84 -12.10 -5.74
C LYS A 126 5.45 -12.30 -7.21
N ARG A 127 4.16 -12.46 -7.50
CA ARG A 127 3.63 -12.65 -8.86
C ARG A 127 3.70 -11.33 -9.63
N GLN A 128 4.37 -11.35 -10.78
CA GLN A 128 4.66 -10.15 -11.57
C GLN A 128 3.41 -9.36 -11.94
N PHE A 129 2.34 -10.05 -12.37
CA PHE A 129 1.08 -9.41 -12.72
C PHE A 129 0.53 -8.50 -11.60
N PHE A 130 0.65 -8.91 -10.34
CA PHE A 130 0.17 -8.14 -9.21
C PHE A 130 1.16 -7.10 -8.68
N ASN A 131 2.43 -7.16 -9.07
CA ASN A 131 3.47 -6.22 -8.66
C ASN A 131 3.61 -5.02 -9.61
N GLU A 132 3.12 -5.13 -10.84
CA GLU A 132 3.18 -4.05 -11.82
C GLU A 132 1.95 -3.14 -11.72
N GLY A 133 2.14 -1.82 -11.96
CA GLY A 133 1.04 -0.84 -11.98
C GLY A 133 0.26 -0.70 -10.67
N THR A 134 0.92 -0.90 -9.52
CA THR A 134 0.28 -0.99 -8.20
C THR A 134 0.06 0.36 -7.52
N GLU A 135 0.58 1.46 -8.05
CA GLU A 135 0.53 2.79 -7.42
C GLU A 135 -0.85 3.16 -6.87
N LEU A 136 -1.89 2.97 -7.70
CA LEU A 136 -3.26 3.29 -7.30
C LEU A 136 -3.83 2.26 -6.31
N PHE A 137 -3.54 0.98 -6.48
CA PHE A 137 -4.04 -0.08 -5.61
C PHE A 137 -3.53 0.02 -4.17
N ASN A 138 -2.37 0.63 -3.97
CA ASN A 138 -1.79 0.86 -2.65
C ASN A 138 -2.49 1.95 -1.82
N LYS A 139 -3.45 2.69 -2.40
CA LYS A 139 -4.20 3.74 -1.68
C LYS A 139 -5.08 3.16 -0.54
N GLY A 140 -5.73 2.04 -0.77
CA GLY A 140 -6.55 1.36 0.22
C GLY A 140 -5.84 0.15 0.83
N ARG A 141 -4.81 0.37 1.60
CA ARG A 141 -3.81 -0.61 2.09
C ARG A 141 -4.38 -1.91 2.66
N ASP A 142 -5.49 -1.85 3.39
CA ASP A 142 -6.17 -2.99 4.01
C ASP A 142 -7.31 -3.54 3.15
N MET A 143 -7.74 -2.82 2.11
CA MET A 143 -8.86 -3.23 1.26
C MET A 143 -8.46 -4.13 0.10
N PHE A 144 -7.20 -4.14 -0.30
CA PHE A 144 -6.70 -5.01 -1.36
C PHE A 144 -5.39 -5.69 -0.96
N TYR A 145 -5.43 -7.01 -0.97
CA TYR A 145 -4.29 -7.89 -0.75
C TYR A 145 -4.33 -8.97 -1.84
N SER A 146 -3.49 -8.84 -2.84
CA SER A 146 -3.50 -9.68 -4.04
C SER A 146 -3.35 -11.17 -3.76
N ARG A 147 -2.77 -11.55 -2.61
CA ARG A 147 -2.65 -12.96 -2.18
C ARG A 147 -3.98 -13.60 -1.78
N ARG A 148 -5.07 -12.81 -1.66
CA ARG A 148 -6.44 -13.35 -1.55
C ARG A 148 -6.94 -13.94 -2.87
N LEU A 149 -6.39 -13.50 -3.99
CA LEU A 149 -6.66 -14.10 -5.30
C LEU A 149 -5.82 -15.37 -5.40
N GLN A 150 -6.49 -16.49 -5.38
CA GLN A 150 -5.89 -17.83 -5.31
C GLN A 150 -5.04 -18.13 -6.54
N ASP A 151 -4.20 -19.17 -6.44
CA ASP A 151 -3.27 -19.54 -7.50
C ASP A 151 -3.96 -20.12 -8.76
N ASP A 152 -5.20 -20.63 -8.62
CA ASP A 152 -6.01 -21.15 -9.74
C ASP A 152 -6.66 -20.03 -10.58
N LEU A 153 -5.91 -19.00 -10.90
CA LEU A 153 -6.39 -17.87 -11.67
C LEU A 153 -6.63 -18.26 -13.11
N LEU A 154 -7.88 -18.14 -13.60
CA LEU A 154 -8.24 -18.31 -15.01
C LEU A 154 -7.91 -17.08 -15.83
N ASN A 155 -8.23 -15.90 -15.30
CA ASN A 155 -8.05 -14.63 -15.95
C ASN A 155 -7.75 -13.54 -14.92
N GLY A 156 -6.78 -12.71 -15.25
CA GLY A 156 -6.54 -11.44 -14.60
C GLY A 156 -6.45 -10.34 -15.65
N SER A 157 -7.21 -9.26 -15.47
CA SER A 157 -7.18 -8.10 -16.35
C SER A 157 -7.13 -6.83 -15.54
N LYS A 158 -6.20 -5.95 -15.88
CA LYS A 158 -5.95 -4.74 -15.12
C LYS A 158 -5.75 -3.55 -16.06
N ILE A 159 -6.53 -2.49 -15.87
CA ILE A 159 -6.36 -1.20 -16.54
C ILE A 159 -5.90 -0.19 -15.50
N THR A 160 -4.80 0.48 -15.75
CA THR A 160 -4.29 1.53 -14.87
C THR A 160 -3.83 2.74 -15.67
N GLY A 161 -4.10 3.90 -15.14
CA GLY A 161 -3.64 5.14 -15.77
C GLY A 161 -4.03 6.39 -14.99
N ARG A 162 -3.53 7.53 -15.45
CA ARG A 162 -3.87 8.85 -14.90
C ARG A 162 -4.06 9.84 -16.04
N THR A 163 -5.18 10.55 -16.02
CA THR A 163 -5.49 11.60 -17.00
C THR A 163 -4.61 12.82 -16.79
N LYS A 164 -4.58 13.70 -17.78
CA LYS A 164 -3.85 14.99 -17.71
C LYS A 164 -4.34 15.88 -16.55
N ASN A 165 -5.61 15.77 -16.18
CA ASN A 165 -6.21 16.53 -15.09
C ASN A 165 -6.01 15.88 -13.71
N GLY A 166 -5.12 14.89 -13.61
CA GLY A 166 -4.77 14.26 -12.35
C GLY A 166 -5.73 13.17 -11.86
N LEU A 167 -6.77 12.80 -12.64
CA LEU A 167 -7.64 11.69 -12.29
C LEU A 167 -6.96 10.36 -12.62
N GLY A 168 -6.58 9.60 -11.59
CA GLY A 168 -6.11 8.23 -11.66
C GLY A 168 -7.29 7.27 -11.69
N ILE A 169 -7.22 6.27 -12.56
CA ILE A 169 -8.22 5.21 -12.69
C ILE A 169 -7.48 3.87 -12.66
N ALA A 170 -7.89 2.99 -11.77
CA ALA A 170 -7.44 1.60 -11.76
C ALA A 170 -8.65 0.68 -11.67
N ILE A 171 -8.68 -0.32 -12.54
CA ILE A 171 -9.69 -1.38 -12.55
C ILE A 171 -8.95 -2.70 -12.66
N LEU A 172 -9.24 -3.62 -11.77
CA LEU A 172 -8.74 -4.99 -11.84
C LEU A 172 -9.94 -5.94 -11.75
N ASN A 173 -10.00 -6.88 -12.66
CA ASN A 173 -10.89 -8.03 -12.61
C ASN A 173 -10.02 -9.30 -12.60
N ALA A 174 -10.38 -10.25 -11.76
CA ALA A 174 -9.76 -11.56 -11.68
C ALA A 174 -10.83 -12.63 -11.49
N ILE A 175 -10.66 -13.75 -12.19
CA ILE A 175 -11.56 -14.90 -12.09
C ILE A 175 -10.71 -16.12 -11.71
N THR A 176 -11.06 -16.77 -10.61
CA THR A 176 -10.43 -18.02 -10.17
C THR A 176 -11.31 -19.22 -10.50
N ASN A 177 -10.67 -20.35 -10.77
CA ASN A 177 -11.36 -21.57 -11.11
C ASN A 177 -12.09 -22.16 -9.90
N GLU A 178 -13.07 -23.00 -10.17
CA GLU A 178 -13.69 -23.85 -9.17
C GLU A 178 -12.75 -25.02 -8.85
N THR A 179 -12.56 -25.29 -7.57
CA THR A 179 -11.80 -26.43 -7.06
C THR A 179 -12.66 -27.22 -6.07
N GLU A 180 -12.17 -28.36 -5.59
CA GLU A 180 -12.88 -29.13 -4.57
C GLU A 180 -13.11 -28.34 -3.27
N GLU A 181 -12.23 -27.38 -2.97
CA GLU A 181 -12.27 -26.60 -1.72
C GLU A 181 -12.89 -25.22 -1.89
N ASN A 182 -12.84 -24.66 -3.10
CA ASN A 182 -13.25 -23.28 -3.35
C ASN A 182 -14.14 -23.16 -4.60
N PRO A 183 -15.28 -22.46 -4.49
CA PRO A 183 -16.13 -22.18 -5.64
C PRO A 183 -15.46 -21.19 -6.59
N LEU A 184 -15.91 -21.18 -7.85
CA LEU A 184 -15.53 -20.15 -8.80
C LEU A 184 -15.81 -18.77 -8.20
N ALA A 185 -14.80 -17.91 -8.22
CA ALA A 185 -14.90 -16.57 -7.69
C ALA A 185 -14.49 -15.51 -8.71
N ASN A 186 -15.20 -14.39 -8.68
CA ASN A 186 -14.93 -13.20 -9.48
C ASN A 186 -14.60 -12.03 -8.55
N TYR A 187 -13.40 -11.50 -8.69
CA TYR A 187 -12.87 -10.38 -7.92
C TYR A 187 -12.86 -9.13 -8.78
N ASN A 188 -13.38 -8.04 -8.24
CA ASN A 188 -13.40 -6.75 -8.90
C ASN A 188 -12.85 -5.68 -7.97
N ILE A 189 -11.87 -4.92 -8.43
CA ILE A 189 -11.30 -3.80 -7.71
C ILE A 189 -11.36 -2.56 -8.61
N MET A 190 -11.92 -1.47 -8.10
CA MET A 190 -12.02 -0.20 -8.80
C MET A 190 -11.49 0.94 -7.91
N ILE A 191 -10.68 1.80 -8.50
CA ILE A 191 -10.11 2.97 -7.81
C ILE A 191 -10.25 4.19 -8.73
N LEU A 192 -10.74 5.26 -8.15
CA LEU A 192 -10.73 6.61 -8.71
C LEU A 192 -9.95 7.50 -7.76
N ASP A 193 -8.87 8.10 -8.22
CA ASP A 193 -7.95 8.91 -7.40
C ASP A 193 -7.73 10.27 -8.04
N GLN A 194 -8.34 11.32 -7.49
CA GLN A 194 -8.12 12.68 -7.95
C GLN A 194 -6.93 13.31 -7.21
N SER A 195 -5.85 13.55 -7.93
CA SER A 195 -4.75 14.38 -7.44
C SER A 195 -5.20 15.85 -7.39
N LEU A 196 -4.83 16.51 -6.30
CA LEU A 196 -5.07 17.92 -6.04
C LEU A 196 -3.72 18.65 -5.86
N ASP A 197 -3.76 19.95 -5.67
CA ASP A 197 -2.56 20.75 -5.44
C ASP A 197 -1.81 20.33 -4.16
N ASN A 198 -0.52 20.66 -4.12
CA ASN A 198 0.37 20.46 -2.97
C ASN A 198 0.47 18.97 -2.50
N GLY A 199 0.35 18.01 -3.42
CA GLY A 199 0.39 16.59 -3.08
C GLY A 199 -0.85 16.10 -2.34
N SER A 200 -1.93 16.88 -2.35
CA SER A 200 -3.24 16.48 -1.82
C SER A 200 -3.93 15.51 -2.77
N PHE A 201 -4.85 14.70 -2.25
CA PHE A 201 -5.67 13.81 -3.08
C PHE A 201 -6.98 13.44 -2.38
N ILE A 202 -7.93 12.99 -3.18
CA ILE A 202 -9.14 12.29 -2.72
C ILE A 202 -9.29 11.05 -3.59
N SER A 203 -9.49 9.89 -2.96
CA SER A 203 -9.64 8.60 -3.63
C SER A 203 -10.91 7.88 -3.20
N LEU A 204 -11.57 7.24 -4.13
CA LEU A 204 -12.63 6.27 -3.92
C LEU A 204 -12.11 4.90 -4.34
N MET A 205 -12.27 3.89 -3.50
CA MET A 205 -11.93 2.50 -3.79
C MET A 205 -13.11 1.60 -3.48
N ASN A 206 -13.34 0.64 -4.35
CA ASN A 206 -14.28 -0.45 -4.12
C ASN A 206 -13.59 -1.78 -4.43
N THR A 207 -13.76 -2.75 -3.56
CA THR A 207 -13.34 -4.13 -3.74
C THR A 207 -14.53 -5.04 -3.56
N ASN A 208 -14.66 -6.02 -4.45
CA ASN A 208 -15.80 -6.90 -4.47
C ASN A 208 -15.37 -8.34 -4.80
N LYS A 209 -15.92 -9.31 -4.10
CA LYS A 209 -15.80 -10.75 -4.36
C LYS A 209 -17.18 -11.33 -4.55
N MET A 210 -17.42 -11.96 -5.70
CA MET A 210 -18.63 -12.71 -6.00
C MET A 210 -18.26 -14.17 -6.21
N GLN A 211 -19.00 -15.07 -5.59
CA GLN A 211 -18.81 -16.51 -5.70
C GLN A 211 -20.09 -17.20 -6.16
N ASN A 212 -19.93 -18.32 -6.85
CA ASN A 212 -21.07 -19.12 -7.28
C ASN A 212 -21.71 -19.89 -6.11
N GLY A 213 -22.99 -20.24 -6.29
CA GLY A 213 -23.73 -21.04 -5.32
C GLY A 213 -24.14 -20.27 -4.07
N ASP A 214 -24.16 -20.99 -2.95
CA ASP A 214 -24.56 -20.46 -1.64
C ASP A 214 -23.40 -19.85 -0.85
N SER A 215 -22.33 -19.49 -1.54
CA SER A 215 -21.13 -18.97 -0.91
C SER A 215 -21.26 -17.48 -0.59
N LYS A 216 -20.48 -17.06 0.40
CA LYS A 216 -20.44 -15.68 0.88
C LYS A 216 -19.89 -14.74 -0.19
N ASN A 217 -20.63 -13.69 -0.50
CA ASN A 217 -20.17 -12.55 -1.30
C ASN A 217 -19.74 -11.40 -0.38
N ALA A 218 -18.76 -10.62 -0.81
CA ALA A 218 -18.24 -9.51 -0.02
C ALA A 218 -18.01 -8.27 -0.87
N ASN A 219 -18.24 -7.10 -0.28
CA ASN A 219 -17.96 -5.82 -0.89
C ASN A 219 -17.40 -4.85 0.16
N VAL A 220 -16.33 -4.14 -0.17
CA VAL A 220 -15.79 -3.07 0.67
C VAL A 220 -15.67 -1.81 -0.15
N THR A 221 -16.21 -0.71 0.38
CA THR A 221 -16.08 0.62 -0.23
C THR A 221 -15.37 1.55 0.73
N GLY A 222 -14.38 2.29 0.22
CA GLY A 222 -13.59 3.24 1.02
C GLY A 222 -13.38 4.56 0.30
N ILE A 223 -13.38 5.64 1.08
CA ILE A 223 -13.00 6.98 0.66
C ILE A 223 -11.78 7.37 1.47
N PHE A 224 -10.75 7.85 0.79
CA PHE A 224 -9.47 8.25 1.37
C PHE A 224 -9.17 9.68 0.93
N SER A 225 -8.70 10.49 1.85
CA SER A 225 -8.25 11.83 1.52
C SER A 225 -7.00 12.22 2.30
N ARG A 226 -6.16 12.99 1.65
CA ARG A 226 -5.08 13.74 2.28
C ARG A 226 -5.08 15.15 1.71
N ILE A 227 -5.22 16.13 2.58
CA ILE A 227 -5.22 17.54 2.22
C ILE A 227 -4.04 18.21 2.91
N ASN A 228 -3.13 18.74 2.13
CA ASN A 228 -2.00 19.53 2.60
C ASN A 228 -2.33 21.02 2.49
N ASN A 229 -1.84 21.83 3.42
CA ASN A 229 -1.93 23.27 3.27
C ASN A 229 -0.97 23.78 2.18
N LYS A 230 -1.10 25.06 1.79
CA LYS A 230 -0.31 25.68 0.71
C LYS A 230 1.20 25.60 0.94
N GLU A 231 1.64 25.70 2.16
CA GLU A 231 3.04 25.64 2.57
C GLU A 231 3.55 24.21 2.75
N ASN A 232 2.73 23.19 2.52
CA ASN A 232 3.04 21.77 2.83
C ASN A 232 3.58 21.55 4.25
N SER A 233 3.14 22.39 5.19
CA SER A 233 3.55 22.33 6.59
C SER A 233 2.60 21.54 7.47
N HIS A 234 1.35 21.38 7.05
CA HIS A 234 0.33 20.60 7.74
C HIS A 234 -0.42 19.70 6.77
N ALA A 235 -0.79 18.53 7.25
CA ALA A 235 -1.59 17.55 6.52
C ALA A 235 -2.80 17.12 7.35
N TYR A 236 -3.93 16.96 6.67
CA TYR A 236 -5.18 16.43 7.21
C TYR A 236 -5.51 15.15 6.45
N VAL A 237 -5.76 14.07 7.17
CA VAL A 237 -6.09 12.77 6.60
C VAL A 237 -7.46 12.34 7.12
N ALA A 238 -8.33 11.90 6.20
CA ALA A 238 -9.59 11.27 6.55
C ALA A 238 -9.80 10.03 5.68
N GLU A 239 -10.17 8.93 6.32
CA GLU A 239 -10.50 7.67 5.70
C GLU A 239 -11.84 7.19 6.27
N LEU A 240 -12.73 6.73 5.39
CA LEU A 240 -14.00 6.12 5.75
C LEU A 240 -14.16 4.86 4.92
N LYS A 241 -14.47 3.74 5.58
CA LYS A 241 -14.61 2.44 4.95
C LYS A 241 -15.88 1.75 5.43
N MET A 242 -16.50 0.98 4.55
CA MET A 242 -17.68 0.17 4.83
C MET A 242 -17.50 -1.19 4.20
N SER A 243 -17.58 -2.24 5.00
CA SER A 243 -17.64 -3.62 4.54
C SER A 243 -19.09 -4.14 4.55
N GLN A 244 -19.38 -5.00 3.61
CA GLN A 244 -20.67 -5.66 3.45
C GLN A 244 -20.42 -7.13 3.09
N GLU A 245 -20.98 -8.03 3.85
CA GLU A 245 -20.97 -9.46 3.59
C GLU A 245 -22.40 -9.93 3.35
N PHE A 246 -22.56 -10.70 2.29
CA PHE A 246 -23.85 -11.24 1.85
C PHE A 246 -23.75 -12.77 1.86
N ASP A 247 -24.45 -13.41 2.75
CA ASP A 247 -24.67 -14.84 2.76
C ASP A 247 -26.18 -15.10 2.63
N LYS A 248 -26.62 -16.28 2.22
CA LYS A 248 -28.04 -16.62 1.92
C LYS A 248 -29.06 -15.94 2.81
N ASP A 249 -28.82 -15.96 4.13
CA ASP A 249 -29.78 -15.51 5.15
C ASP A 249 -29.22 -14.37 6.00
N ASN A 250 -27.96 -13.96 5.79
CA ASN A 250 -27.28 -12.98 6.62
C ASN A 250 -26.70 -11.84 5.79
N TYR A 251 -26.96 -10.64 6.27
CA TYR A 251 -26.30 -9.43 5.79
C TYR A 251 -25.56 -8.77 6.95
N ILE A 252 -24.25 -8.74 6.85
CA ILE A 252 -23.38 -8.12 7.86
C ILE A 252 -22.80 -6.86 7.25
N LYS A 253 -22.81 -5.77 8.01
CA LYS A 253 -22.28 -4.49 7.62
C LYS A 253 -21.40 -3.94 8.73
N GLY A 254 -20.18 -3.56 8.38
CA GLY A 254 -19.21 -3.01 9.29
C GLY A 254 -18.60 -1.71 8.77
N TYR A 255 -18.04 -0.92 9.67
CA TYR A 255 -17.45 0.38 9.38
C TYR A 255 -16.07 0.52 9.98
N ALA A 256 -15.19 1.22 9.26
CA ALA A 256 -13.91 1.65 9.79
C ALA A 256 -13.59 3.07 9.32
N GLY A 257 -12.79 3.77 10.07
CA GLY A 257 -12.39 5.14 9.74
C GLY A 257 -11.09 5.54 10.39
N LYS A 258 -10.48 6.59 9.83
CA LYS A 258 -9.29 7.23 10.37
C LYS A 258 -9.40 8.73 10.19
N LEU A 259 -9.06 9.46 11.24
CA LEU A 259 -8.82 10.89 11.18
C LEU A 259 -7.40 11.17 11.68
N ALA A 260 -6.67 12.02 10.98
CA ALA A 260 -5.37 12.46 11.46
C ALA A 260 -5.09 13.91 11.05
N VAL A 261 -4.34 14.59 11.91
CA VAL A 261 -3.78 15.91 11.64
C VAL A 261 -2.32 15.93 12.06
N GLY A 262 -1.46 16.42 11.18
CA GLY A 262 -0.04 16.46 11.45
C GLY A 262 0.62 17.75 10.96
N LYS A 263 1.66 18.16 11.67
CA LYS A 263 2.64 19.12 11.19
C LYS A 263 3.80 18.38 10.57
N THR A 264 3.97 18.53 9.27
CA THR A 264 4.87 17.70 8.44
C THR A 264 6.20 18.37 8.09
N SER A 265 6.43 19.60 8.60
CA SER A 265 7.64 20.36 8.28
C SER A 265 8.21 21.10 9.50
N GLY A 266 9.47 21.56 9.37
CA GLY A 266 10.19 22.26 10.42
C GLY A 266 10.86 21.29 11.41
N ASN A 267 11.54 21.85 12.42
CA ASN A 267 12.27 21.06 13.40
C ASN A 267 11.34 20.31 14.36
N TYR A 268 10.20 20.91 14.69
CA TYR A 268 9.16 20.29 15.52
C TYR A 268 8.01 19.84 14.62
N GLN A 269 7.70 18.56 14.69
CA GLN A 269 6.62 17.92 13.95
C GLN A 269 5.73 17.14 14.90
N TYR A 270 4.48 16.94 14.54
CA TYR A 270 3.57 16.10 15.31
C TYR A 270 2.57 15.42 14.38
N ASP A 271 2.07 14.28 14.83
CA ASP A 271 0.95 13.55 14.25
C ASP A 271 -0.03 13.18 15.35
N LEU A 272 -1.26 13.64 15.26
CA LEU A 272 -2.39 13.22 16.09
C LEU A 272 -3.36 12.43 15.23
N TYR A 273 -3.72 11.23 15.66
CA TYR A 273 -4.62 10.39 14.89
C TYR A 273 -5.56 9.56 15.75
N SER A 274 -6.71 9.23 15.17
CA SER A 274 -7.67 8.26 15.70
C SER A 274 -8.05 7.30 14.58
N ILE A 275 -8.02 6.00 14.86
CA ILE A 275 -8.45 4.90 13.98
C ILE A 275 -9.56 4.18 14.74
N ILE A 276 -10.66 3.92 14.04
CA ILE A 276 -11.83 3.22 14.60
C ILE A 276 -12.20 2.11 13.64
N GLU A 277 -12.33 0.91 14.17
CA GLU A 277 -12.81 -0.27 13.45
C GLU A 277 -13.88 -0.93 14.32
N ASP A 278 -15.11 -1.01 13.80
CA ASP A 278 -16.19 -1.66 14.55
C ASP A 278 -16.02 -3.19 14.57
N ASP A 279 -16.83 -3.87 15.36
CA ASP A 279 -16.78 -5.32 15.56
C ASP A 279 -17.22 -6.14 14.33
N LYS A 280 -17.79 -5.47 13.32
CA LYS A 280 -18.31 -6.09 12.10
C LYS A 280 -17.50 -5.75 10.86
N TYR A 281 -16.59 -4.77 10.95
CA TYR A 281 -15.77 -4.43 9.81
C TYR A 281 -14.86 -5.59 9.44
N ASN A 282 -14.94 -6.02 8.17
CA ASN A 282 -14.12 -7.10 7.64
C ASN A 282 -13.77 -6.82 6.17
N SER A 283 -12.49 -6.70 5.87
CA SER A 283 -11.97 -6.55 4.51
C SER A 283 -11.28 -7.82 3.99
N ASN A 284 -11.24 -8.90 4.77
CA ASN A 284 -10.39 -10.07 4.51
C ASN A 284 -10.77 -10.92 3.30
N ASP A 285 -11.93 -10.71 2.70
CA ASP A 285 -12.31 -11.44 1.47
C ASP A 285 -11.47 -11.02 0.24
N VAL A 286 -11.02 -9.77 0.19
CA VAL A 286 -10.16 -9.22 -0.89
C VAL A 286 -8.96 -8.47 -0.32
N GLY A 287 -9.04 -8.01 0.91
CA GLY A 287 -8.05 -7.22 1.63
C GLY A 287 -7.32 -8.01 2.71
N PHE A 288 -6.73 -7.27 3.64
CA PHE A 288 -6.02 -7.84 4.78
C PHE A 288 -6.22 -6.97 6.03
N LEU A 289 -6.93 -7.51 6.99
CA LEU A 289 -7.18 -6.90 8.30
C LEU A 289 -6.70 -7.87 9.38
N TYR A 290 -5.84 -7.43 10.28
CA TYR A 290 -5.35 -8.25 11.40
C TYR A 290 -6.44 -8.48 12.45
N SER A 291 -7.13 -7.42 12.85
CA SER A 291 -8.18 -7.43 13.86
C SER A 291 -9.17 -6.30 13.59
N ASN A 292 -10.33 -6.40 14.18
CA ASN A 292 -11.36 -5.36 14.23
C ASN A 292 -11.78 -5.10 15.67
N ASN A 293 -12.87 -4.36 15.88
CA ASN A 293 -13.39 -4.02 17.21
C ASN A 293 -12.39 -3.20 18.03
N GLU A 294 -11.69 -2.26 17.38
CA GLU A 294 -10.65 -1.46 18.02
C GLU A 294 -10.85 0.05 17.82
N ILE A 295 -10.44 0.81 18.84
CA ILE A 295 -10.20 2.25 18.77
C ILE A 295 -8.75 2.48 19.12
N THR A 296 -7.97 3.01 18.19
CA THR A 296 -6.57 3.39 18.42
C THR A 296 -6.42 4.91 18.34
N ASN A 297 -5.96 5.55 19.40
CA ASN A 297 -5.63 6.97 19.45
C ASN A 297 -4.14 7.14 19.64
N GLY A 298 -3.50 7.95 18.81
CA GLY A 298 -2.07 8.17 18.88
C GLY A 298 -1.66 9.61 18.74
N LEU A 299 -0.64 9.98 19.49
CA LEU A 299 0.07 11.25 19.40
C LEU A 299 1.56 10.95 19.24
N VAL A 300 2.16 11.45 18.16
CA VAL A 300 3.60 11.36 17.95
C VAL A 300 4.17 12.77 17.85
N VAL A 301 5.14 13.09 18.68
CA VAL A 301 5.86 14.37 18.63
C VAL A 301 7.32 14.09 18.30
N ARG A 302 7.84 14.80 17.29
CA ARG A 302 9.22 14.65 16.82
C ARG A 302 9.94 15.98 16.81
N TYR A 303 11.18 15.94 17.26
CA TYR A 303 12.14 17.00 17.05
C TYR A 303 13.24 16.50 16.12
N GLN A 304 13.54 17.24 15.08
CA GLN A 304 14.60 16.91 14.13
C GLN A 304 15.50 18.13 13.87
N GLN A 305 16.78 17.96 14.12
CA GLN A 305 17.79 18.93 13.77
C GLN A 305 18.33 18.60 12.39
N PHE A 306 18.08 19.46 11.42
CA PHE A 306 18.51 19.28 10.02
C PHE A 306 19.90 19.85 9.76
N ASN A 307 20.29 20.88 10.47
CA ASN A 307 21.60 21.50 10.28
C ASN A 307 22.54 21.05 11.40
N GLU A 308 23.80 20.82 11.05
CA GLU A 308 24.81 20.51 12.03
C GLU A 308 25.01 21.64 13.05
N ASN A 309 25.37 21.28 14.27
CA ASN A 309 25.75 22.20 15.33
C ASN A 309 27.10 21.83 15.91
N LYS A 310 27.54 22.46 17.00
CA LYS A 310 28.85 22.21 17.63
C LYS A 310 29.03 20.77 18.10
N ARG A 311 27.96 20.03 18.42
CA ARG A 311 28.00 18.67 19.00
C ARG A 311 27.59 17.61 18.00
N PHE A 312 26.55 17.87 17.22
CA PHE A 312 25.89 16.88 16.37
C PHE A 312 25.95 17.29 14.91
N ILE A 313 26.17 16.30 14.02
CA ILE A 313 25.91 16.41 12.59
C ILE A 313 24.39 16.41 12.38
N ASN A 314 23.69 15.46 13.02
CA ASN A 314 22.24 15.43 13.09
C ASN A 314 21.77 14.92 14.46
N PHE A 315 20.56 15.28 14.82
CA PHE A 315 19.89 14.80 16.01
C PHE A 315 18.39 14.69 15.76
N SER A 316 17.81 13.60 16.16
CA SER A 316 16.36 13.40 16.18
C SER A 316 15.90 12.79 17.50
N SER A 317 14.75 13.22 17.95
CA SER A 317 14.09 12.71 19.15
C SER A 317 12.59 12.61 18.87
N SER A 318 11.97 11.50 19.22
CA SER A 318 10.53 11.33 19.13
C SER A 318 9.96 10.70 20.39
N VAL A 319 8.74 11.08 20.67
CA VAL A 319 7.87 10.47 21.69
C VAL A 319 6.58 10.10 21.00
N ALA A 320 6.18 8.84 21.10
CA ALA A 320 4.88 8.37 20.67
C ALA A 320 4.08 7.90 21.88
N VAL A 321 2.80 8.23 21.91
CA VAL A 321 1.83 7.75 22.90
C VAL A 321 0.68 7.15 22.14
N VAL A 322 0.42 5.86 22.33
CA VAL A 322 -0.64 5.13 21.65
C VAL A 322 -1.54 4.47 22.69
N HIS A 323 -2.81 4.79 22.63
CA HIS A 323 -3.86 4.23 23.48
C HIS A 323 -4.78 3.37 22.63
N GLN A 324 -5.05 2.16 23.09
CA GLN A 324 -5.96 1.20 22.45
C GLN A 324 -7.10 0.83 23.40
N SER A 325 -8.29 0.70 22.85
CA SER A 325 -9.49 0.19 23.54
C SER A 325 -10.37 -0.60 22.57
N LEU A 326 -11.23 -1.47 23.09
CA LEU A 326 -12.26 -2.12 22.29
C LEU A 326 -13.32 -1.10 21.85
N PHE A 327 -13.82 -1.27 20.62
CA PHE A 327 -14.89 -0.40 20.10
C PHE A 327 -16.23 -0.64 20.83
N THR A 328 -16.67 -1.90 20.94
CA THR A 328 -18.00 -2.23 21.48
C THR A 328 -18.17 -1.97 22.96
N GLU A 329 -17.16 -2.30 23.76
CA GLU A 329 -17.25 -2.22 25.23
C GLU A 329 -16.40 -1.08 25.80
N GLN A 330 -15.65 -0.38 24.96
CA GLN A 330 -14.69 0.68 25.33
C GLN A 330 -13.72 0.24 26.45
N LYS A 331 -13.48 -1.07 26.54
CA LYS A 331 -12.52 -1.62 27.49
C LYS A 331 -11.11 -1.24 27.08
N PHE A 332 -10.30 -0.89 28.03
CA PHE A 332 -8.88 -0.63 27.86
C PHE A 332 -8.15 -1.88 27.35
N VAL A 333 -7.31 -1.72 26.34
CA VAL A 333 -6.44 -2.76 25.77
C VAL A 333 -4.99 -2.48 26.11
N ASP A 334 -4.48 -1.30 25.73
CA ASP A 334 -3.07 -0.96 25.90
C ASP A 334 -2.85 0.55 25.94
N LEU A 335 -1.80 0.97 26.63
CA LEU A 335 -1.21 2.29 26.55
C LEU A 335 0.30 2.13 26.40
N GLU A 336 0.81 2.44 25.22
CA GLU A 336 2.22 2.35 24.90
C GLU A 336 2.84 3.75 24.79
N ILE A 337 3.99 3.95 25.43
CA ILE A 337 4.80 5.15 25.31
C ILE A 337 6.16 4.74 24.76
N GLU A 338 6.48 5.22 23.56
CA GLU A 338 7.73 4.93 22.87
C GLU A 338 8.60 6.18 22.84
N PHE A 339 9.88 6.02 23.18
CA PHE A 339 10.91 7.04 23.07
C PHE A 339 11.97 6.58 22.09
N GLU A 340 12.25 7.38 21.09
CA GLU A 340 13.35 7.12 20.17
C GLU A 340 14.24 8.36 20.07
N ASN A 341 15.54 8.16 20.26
CA ASN A 341 16.56 9.21 20.11
C ASN A 341 17.68 8.70 19.21
N ARG A 342 18.11 9.54 18.29
CA ARG A 342 19.24 9.24 17.41
C ARG A 342 20.11 10.48 17.27
N ALA A 343 21.41 10.32 17.51
CA ALA A 343 22.41 11.37 17.39
C ALA A 343 23.59 10.88 16.58
N THR A 344 24.04 11.67 15.60
CA THR A 344 25.31 11.47 14.92
C THR A 344 26.26 12.57 15.36
N LEU A 345 27.34 12.19 16.03
CA LEU A 345 28.38 13.09 16.55
C LEU A 345 29.33 13.56 15.43
N LYS A 346 30.11 14.60 15.70
CA LYS A 346 31.11 15.15 14.75
C LYS A 346 32.21 14.17 14.33
N ASN A 347 32.47 13.16 15.15
CA ASN A 347 33.41 12.07 14.83
C ASN A 347 32.70 10.93 14.05
N TYR A 348 31.48 11.16 13.54
CA TYR A 348 30.63 10.20 12.80
C TYR A 348 30.14 8.99 13.61
N THR A 349 30.28 9.00 14.93
CA THR A 349 29.65 7.98 15.76
C THR A 349 28.14 8.25 15.81
N THR A 350 27.35 7.23 15.49
CA THR A 350 25.88 7.29 15.63
C THR A 350 25.45 6.52 16.88
N ILE A 351 24.71 7.17 17.73
CA ILE A 351 24.11 6.61 18.94
C ILE A 351 22.60 6.58 18.72
N SER A 352 21.97 5.43 18.92
CA SER A 352 20.52 5.27 18.89
C SER A 352 20.06 4.68 20.22
N LEU A 353 19.03 5.28 20.80
CA LEU A 353 18.36 4.80 22.01
C LEU A 353 16.88 4.66 21.71
N LYS A 354 16.34 3.47 21.94
CA LYS A 354 14.92 3.21 21.89
C LYS A 354 14.49 2.62 23.23
N ALA A 355 13.34 3.08 23.74
CA ALA A 355 12.73 2.58 24.96
C ALA A 355 11.21 2.57 24.77
N ASP A 356 10.60 1.45 25.07
CA ASP A 356 9.16 1.23 25.05
C ASP A 356 8.69 1.03 26.50
N PHE A 357 7.58 1.65 26.86
CA PHE A 357 7.05 1.60 28.20
C PHE A 357 5.52 1.50 28.18
N ASN A 358 4.98 0.47 28.84
CA ASN A 358 3.55 0.26 29.06
C ASN A 358 3.25 0.55 30.52
N PRO A 359 2.66 1.73 30.86
CA PRO A 359 2.42 2.09 32.26
C PRO A 359 1.34 1.27 32.95
N TYR A 360 0.52 0.57 32.18
CA TYR A 360 -0.56 -0.31 32.64
C TYR A 360 -0.40 -1.72 32.10
N GLU A 361 -1.07 -2.69 32.68
CA GLU A 361 -1.17 -4.03 32.14
C GLU A 361 -1.85 -4.00 30.77
N LYS A 362 -1.28 -4.73 29.80
CA LYS A 362 -1.85 -4.94 28.50
C LYS A 362 -2.84 -6.11 28.56
N TYR A 363 -4.02 -5.91 27.96
CA TYR A 363 -5.06 -6.93 27.88
C TYR A 363 -5.14 -7.47 26.46
N ASP A 364 -5.10 -8.78 26.32
CA ASP A 364 -5.33 -9.47 25.06
C ASP A 364 -6.75 -10.05 25.07
N TYR A 365 -7.60 -9.51 24.18
CA TYR A 365 -8.98 -9.98 24.03
C TYR A 365 -9.14 -10.91 22.83
N TYR A 366 -8.09 -11.23 22.09
CA TYR A 366 -8.15 -12.03 20.86
C TYR A 366 -7.95 -13.51 21.09
N GLU A 367 -7.18 -13.93 22.09
CA GLU A 367 -6.96 -15.34 22.41
C GLU A 367 -8.20 -16.04 22.99
N ALA A 368 -9.17 -15.29 23.48
CA ALA A 368 -10.39 -15.80 24.11
C ALA A 368 -11.61 -15.88 23.19
N ARG A 369 -11.44 -15.68 21.91
CA ARG A 369 -12.53 -15.66 20.91
C ARG A 369 -12.70 -16.96 20.18
#